data_9a09f2524a77991e3a8a048668f75ead
#
_entry.id   9a09f2524a77991e3a8a048668f75ead
#
_cell.length_a   1.000
_cell.length_b   1.000
_cell.length_c   1.000
_cell.angle_alpha   90.00
_cell.angle_beta   90.00
_cell.angle_gamma   90.00
#
_symmetry.space_group_name_H-M   'P 1'
#
loop_
_entity.id
_entity.type
_entity.pdbx_description
1 polymer ?
#
loop_
_entity_poly.entity_id
_entity_poly.type
_entity_poly.pdbx_seq_one_letter_code
_entity_poly.pdbx_strand_id
1 'polypeptide(L)'
;MAIRFHRTSLVAGVKGQEAAAFAAEVSTYLTESMGIPTTWGMEVGGTFGTMHWFAEYADMAAFEAGLVKTITDPGYIAILAKAEDLFVEGSTRDTIIYMM
;
A
#
# COMPACT_ATOMS: atom_id res chain seq x y z
N MET A 1 17.83 -3.55 -11.63
CA MET A 1 16.95 -2.38 -11.79
C MET A 1 16.09 -2.22 -10.55
N ALA A 2 15.96 -1.00 -10.09
CA ALA A 2 15.04 -0.71 -9.00
C ALA A 2 13.59 -0.99 -9.40
N ILE A 3 12.80 -1.37 -8.42
CA ILE A 3 11.36 -1.64 -8.58
C ILE A 3 10.57 -0.62 -7.78
N ARG A 4 9.55 -0.06 -8.40
CA ARG A 4 8.50 0.67 -7.69
C ARG A 4 7.22 -0.17 -7.74
N PHE A 5 6.72 -0.52 -6.56
CA PHE A 5 5.41 -1.14 -6.42
C PHE A 5 4.40 -0.02 -6.15
N HIS A 6 3.29 -0.04 -6.89
CA HIS A 6 2.25 0.97 -6.77
C HIS A 6 0.90 0.29 -6.62
N ARG A 7 0.25 0.53 -5.48
CA ARG A 7 -1.11 0.02 -5.23
C ARG A 7 -2.08 1.18 -5.18
N THR A 8 -3.25 1.00 -5.79
CA THR A 8 -4.37 1.94 -5.66
C THR A 8 -5.60 1.22 -5.15
N SER A 9 -6.41 1.91 -4.38
CA SER A 9 -7.72 1.43 -3.92
C SER A 9 -8.68 2.61 -3.79
N LEU A 10 -9.93 2.41 -4.16
CA LEU A 10 -10.94 3.46 -4.06
C LEU A 10 -11.58 3.43 -2.68
N VAL A 11 -11.56 4.57 -1.98
CA VAL A 11 -12.17 4.72 -0.65
C VAL A 11 -13.68 4.55 -0.76
N ALA A 12 -14.27 3.76 0.14
CA ALA A 12 -15.69 3.51 0.17
C ALA A 12 -16.45 4.63 0.86
N GLY A 13 -17.51 5.15 0.22
CA GLY A 13 -18.41 6.12 0.83
C GLY A 13 -17.69 7.34 1.38
N VAL A 14 -17.95 7.66 2.66
CA VAL A 14 -17.38 8.84 3.34
C VAL A 14 -16.28 8.45 4.34
N LYS A 15 -15.56 7.37 4.08
CA LYS A 15 -14.56 6.82 5.00
C LYS A 15 -13.14 7.35 4.76
N GLY A 16 -13.01 8.55 4.21
CA GLY A 16 -11.72 9.13 3.87
C GLY A 16 -10.77 9.30 5.05
N GLN A 17 -11.27 9.70 6.21
CA GLN A 17 -10.43 9.87 7.40
C GLN A 17 -9.90 8.53 7.91
N GLU A 18 -10.77 7.53 8.01
CA GLU A 18 -10.36 6.19 8.44
C GLU A 18 -9.39 5.56 7.45
N ALA A 19 -9.61 5.75 6.15
CA ALA A 19 -8.72 5.25 5.11
C ALA A 19 -7.34 5.93 5.17
N ALA A 20 -7.29 7.24 5.42
CA ALA A 20 -6.04 7.97 5.58
C ALA A 20 -5.26 7.48 6.80
N ALA A 21 -5.92 7.27 7.92
CA ALA A 21 -5.30 6.72 9.13
C ALA A 21 -4.73 5.31 8.87
N PHE A 22 -5.48 4.48 8.15
CA PHE A 22 -5.02 3.15 7.76
C PHE A 22 -3.80 3.23 6.84
N ALA A 23 -3.84 4.09 5.83
CA ALA A 23 -2.73 4.27 4.89
C ALA A 23 -1.44 4.71 5.60
N ALA A 24 -1.57 5.64 6.54
CA ALA A 24 -0.45 6.10 7.35
C ALA A 24 0.13 4.97 8.20
N GLU A 25 -0.73 4.17 8.83
CA GLU A 25 -0.31 3.04 9.65
C GLU A 25 0.44 1.99 8.82
N VAL A 26 -0.09 1.63 7.66
CA VAL A 26 0.54 0.68 6.74
C VAL A 26 1.93 1.20 6.32
N SER A 27 2.01 2.45 5.89
CA SER A 27 3.26 3.04 5.43
C SER A 27 4.32 3.08 6.53
N THR A 28 3.92 3.47 7.73
CA THR A 28 4.82 3.51 8.89
C THR A 28 5.32 2.12 9.24
N TYR A 29 4.41 1.15 9.29
CA TYR A 29 4.76 -0.23 9.63
C TYR A 29 5.74 -0.84 8.62
N LEU A 30 5.44 -0.70 7.32
CA LEU A 30 6.32 -1.24 6.27
C LEU A 30 7.69 -0.57 6.29
N THR A 31 7.73 0.75 6.47
CA THR A 31 8.99 1.49 6.48
C THR A 31 9.83 1.18 7.72
N GLU A 32 9.23 1.24 8.91
CA GLU A 32 9.96 1.17 10.17
C GLU A 32 10.15 -0.27 10.67
N SER A 33 9.14 -1.11 10.53
CA SER A 33 9.18 -2.48 11.08
C SER A 33 9.68 -3.51 10.09
N MET A 34 9.50 -3.28 8.78
CA MET A 34 9.86 -4.24 7.75
C MET A 34 10.97 -3.77 6.82
N GLY A 35 11.45 -2.55 6.98
CA GLY A 35 12.53 -2.03 6.17
C GLY A 35 12.17 -1.81 4.70
N ILE A 36 10.88 -1.65 4.39
CA ILE A 36 10.39 -1.41 3.03
C ILE A 36 9.94 0.05 2.94
N PRO A 37 10.73 0.93 2.30
CA PRO A 37 10.37 2.35 2.17
C PRO A 37 9.02 2.49 1.47
N THR A 38 8.03 3.05 2.17
CA THR A 38 6.66 3.15 1.66
C THR A 38 6.12 4.54 1.92
N THR A 39 5.49 5.11 0.90
CA THR A 39 4.79 6.39 0.97
C THR A 39 3.36 6.21 0.50
N TRP A 40 2.51 7.19 0.80
CA TRP A 40 1.11 7.14 0.39
C TRP A 40 0.59 8.54 0.08
N GLY A 41 -0.50 8.59 -0.65
CA GLY A 41 -1.19 9.83 -0.96
C GLY A 41 -2.60 9.57 -1.42
N MET A 42 -3.41 10.61 -1.49
CA MET A 42 -4.78 10.54 -1.98
C MET A 42 -4.92 11.36 -3.25
N GLU A 43 -5.57 10.81 -4.25
CA GLU A 43 -5.82 11.48 -5.50
C GLU A 43 -6.87 12.56 -5.33
N VAL A 44 -6.53 13.80 -5.70
CA VAL A 44 -7.47 14.94 -5.61
C VAL A 44 -7.95 15.38 -6.99
N GLY A 45 -7.20 15.09 -8.02
CA GLY A 45 -7.61 15.22 -9.42
C GLY A 45 -7.72 13.83 -10.03
N GLY A 46 -8.40 13.67 -11.16
CA GLY A 46 -8.66 12.35 -11.71
C GLY A 46 -9.79 11.65 -10.95
N THR A 47 -9.56 10.44 -10.46
CA THR A 47 -10.57 9.71 -9.68
C THR A 47 -10.43 10.08 -8.22
N PHE A 48 -11.20 11.04 -7.79
CA PHE A 48 -11.20 11.55 -6.41
C PHE A 48 -11.50 10.41 -5.43
N GLY A 49 -10.72 10.36 -4.34
CA GLY A 49 -10.89 9.33 -3.32
C GLY A 49 -10.10 8.06 -3.60
N THR A 50 -9.26 8.05 -4.63
CA THR A 50 -8.33 6.94 -4.86
C THR A 50 -7.12 7.11 -3.97
N MET A 51 -6.84 6.10 -3.15
CA MET A 51 -5.67 6.04 -2.29
C MET A 51 -4.53 5.38 -3.05
N HIS A 52 -3.32 5.94 -2.91
CA HIS A 52 -2.11 5.43 -3.56
C HIS A 52 -1.07 5.07 -2.52
N TRP A 53 -0.43 3.91 -2.69
CA TRP A 53 0.76 3.53 -1.94
C TRP A 53 1.89 3.25 -2.91
N PHE A 54 3.09 3.67 -2.54
CA PHE A 54 4.32 3.45 -3.31
C PHE A 54 5.35 2.79 -2.40
N ALA A 55 5.91 1.68 -2.83
CA ALA A 55 6.98 1.01 -2.11
C ALA A 55 8.17 0.83 -3.06
N GLU A 56 9.37 1.03 -2.54
CA GLU A 56 10.59 0.98 -3.32
C GLU A 56 11.42 -0.26 -2.94
N TYR A 57 11.94 -0.93 -3.98
CA TYR A 57 12.81 -2.11 -3.81
C TYR A 57 14.02 -1.97 -4.70
N ALA A 58 15.16 -2.53 -4.24
CA ALA A 58 16.42 -2.43 -4.98
C ALA A 58 16.37 -3.17 -6.33
N ASP A 59 15.66 -4.29 -6.37
CA ASP A 59 15.54 -5.14 -7.56
C ASP A 59 14.35 -6.10 -7.40
N MET A 60 14.12 -6.95 -8.38
CA MET A 60 13.02 -7.91 -8.37
C MET A 60 13.17 -8.96 -7.26
N ALA A 61 14.41 -9.38 -6.96
CA ALA A 61 14.64 -10.34 -5.88
C ALA A 61 14.25 -9.75 -4.52
N ALA A 62 14.58 -8.47 -4.29
CA ALA A 62 14.20 -7.76 -3.07
C ALA A 62 12.67 -7.58 -2.99
N PHE A 63 12.01 -7.32 -4.11
CA PHE A 63 10.56 -7.25 -4.17
C PHE A 63 9.92 -8.58 -3.77
N GLU A 64 10.37 -9.69 -4.34
CA GLU A 64 9.85 -11.01 -4.02
C GLU A 64 10.05 -11.34 -2.53
N ALA A 65 11.26 -11.09 -2.01
CA ALA A 65 11.55 -11.33 -0.59
C ALA A 65 10.65 -10.48 0.31
N GLY A 66 10.43 -9.21 -0.04
CA GLY A 66 9.55 -8.32 0.70
C GLY A 66 8.09 -8.79 0.66
N LEU A 67 7.63 -9.26 -0.49
CA LEU A 67 6.28 -9.80 -0.64
C LEU A 67 6.06 -11.01 0.28
N VAL A 68 6.97 -11.97 0.25
CA VAL A 68 6.89 -13.14 1.14
C VAL A 68 6.88 -12.73 2.61
N LYS A 69 7.73 -11.77 2.97
CA LYS A 69 7.81 -11.26 4.33
C LYS A 69 6.50 -10.65 4.79
N THR A 70 5.85 -9.84 3.95
CA THR A 70 4.59 -9.18 4.31
C THR A 70 3.42 -10.14 4.41
N ILE A 71 3.28 -11.09 3.48
CA ILE A 71 2.14 -12.02 3.50
C ILE A 71 2.20 -13.02 4.65
N THR A 72 3.35 -13.14 5.32
CA THR A 72 3.53 -14.04 6.46
C THR A 72 3.70 -13.31 7.79
N ASP A 73 3.70 -11.98 7.79
CA ASP A 73 3.92 -11.19 9.00
C ASP A 73 2.62 -10.97 9.77
N PRO A 74 2.48 -11.49 11.02
CA PRO A 74 1.25 -11.34 11.78
C PRO A 74 0.88 -9.88 12.07
N GLY A 75 1.86 -9.00 12.27
CA GLY A 75 1.63 -7.59 12.52
C GLY A 75 1.04 -6.89 11.31
N TYR A 76 1.56 -7.17 10.13
CA TYR A 76 1.04 -6.63 8.88
C TYR A 76 -0.38 -7.13 8.61
N ILE A 77 -0.62 -8.43 8.79
CA ILE A 77 -1.94 -9.02 8.60
C ILE A 77 -2.97 -8.39 9.55
N ALA A 78 -2.58 -8.11 10.79
CA ALA A 78 -3.46 -7.47 11.76
C ALA A 78 -3.85 -6.04 11.33
N ILE A 79 -2.90 -5.30 10.74
CA ILE A 79 -3.19 -3.96 10.20
C ILE A 79 -4.15 -4.06 9.02
N LEU A 80 -3.92 -5.00 8.10
CA LEU A 80 -4.78 -5.19 6.94
C LEU A 80 -6.22 -5.51 7.33
N ALA A 81 -6.43 -6.22 8.43
CA ALA A 81 -7.77 -6.54 8.92
C ALA A 81 -8.60 -5.29 9.24
N LYS A 82 -7.96 -4.17 9.56
CA LYS A 82 -8.64 -2.90 9.84
C LYS A 82 -9.23 -2.26 8.59
N ALA A 83 -8.83 -2.72 7.40
CA ALA A 83 -9.28 -2.14 6.13
C ALA A 83 -10.56 -2.76 5.58
N GLU A 84 -11.18 -3.69 6.30
CA GLU A 84 -12.26 -4.52 5.76
C GLU A 84 -13.35 -3.74 5.03
N ASP A 85 -13.83 -2.64 5.60
CA ASP A 85 -14.91 -1.86 4.99
C ASP A 85 -14.45 -0.47 4.50
N LEU A 86 -13.16 -0.23 4.42
CA LEU A 86 -12.64 1.11 4.06
C LEU A 86 -12.58 1.36 2.55
N PHE A 87 -12.51 0.30 1.75
CA PHE A 87 -12.32 0.43 0.30
C PHE A 87 -13.40 -0.31 -0.46
N VAL A 88 -13.67 0.16 -1.68
CA VAL A 88 -14.63 -0.50 -2.57
C VAL A 88 -14.07 -1.86 -2.97
N GLU A 89 -14.88 -2.91 -2.78
CA GLU A 89 -14.49 -4.27 -3.13
C GLU A 89 -14.14 -4.37 -4.63
N GLY A 90 -13.01 -5.01 -4.92
CA GLY A 90 -12.53 -5.18 -6.29
C GLY A 90 -11.83 -3.97 -6.88
N SER A 91 -11.70 -2.86 -6.14
CA SER A 91 -11.06 -1.65 -6.64
C SER A 91 -9.53 -1.64 -6.54
N THR A 92 -8.94 -2.56 -5.77
CA THR A 92 -7.49 -2.60 -5.58
C THR A 92 -6.78 -3.02 -6.86
N ARG A 93 -5.78 -2.23 -7.25
CA ARG A 93 -4.96 -2.49 -8.43
C ARG A 93 -3.49 -2.33 -8.05
N ASP A 94 -2.68 -3.31 -8.45
CA ASP A 94 -1.24 -3.29 -8.22
C ASP A 94 -0.49 -3.15 -9.54
N THR A 95 0.56 -2.33 -9.52
CA THR A 95 1.45 -2.15 -10.67
C THR A 95 2.89 -2.30 -10.18
N ILE A 96 3.68 -3.07 -10.90
CA ILE A 96 5.09 -3.28 -10.63
C ILE A 96 5.88 -2.64 -11.77
N ILE A 97 6.74 -1.66 -11.44
CA ILE A 97 7.41 -0.82 -12.44
C ILE A 97 8.92 -0.96 -12.28
N TYR A 98 9.60 -1.28 -13.39
CA TYR A 98 11.05 -1.13 -13.46
C TYR A 98 11.40 0.35 -13.61
N MET A 99 12.16 0.87 -12.67
CA MET A 99 12.63 2.27 -12.73
C MET A 99 13.86 2.31 -13.62
N MET A 100 13.74 2.97 -14.75
CA MET A 100 14.76 3.02 -15.80
C MET A 100 15.87 4.04 -15.54
#